data_d5ec79afc3cb42f2ff30b017a61c282d
#
_entry.id   d5ec79afc3cb42f2ff30b017a61c282d
#
_cell.length_a   1.000
_cell.length_b   1.000
_cell.length_c   1.000
_cell.angle_alpha   90.00
_cell.angle_beta   90.00
_cell.angle_gamma   90.00
#
_symmetry.space_group_name_H-M   'P 1'
#
loop_
_entity.id
_entity.type
_entity.pdbx_description
1 polymer ?
#
loop_
_entity_poly.entity_id
_entity_poly.type
_entity_poly.pdbx_seq_one_letter_code
_entity_poly.pdbx_strand_id
1 'polypeptide(L)'
;AAGINSRPSFPFGGIWPIFGNDGKRFFNETITRHGSVGYLDMMPEGQKMVCVTDSNWDAYCEYQAYDHQAMDRSNDYMLEKVRKDMANYKTGPDGFSVQAFARYGNDPTTLYAADTLEELADIMGYEGDAKQGFLDEVKHWNEMCDAGYDSDWGADASMMHFKIQDPPFFAASSVTGGNPSGGL
;
A
#
# COMPACT_ATOMS: atom_id res chain seq x y z
N ALA A 1 23.22 2.77 8.79
CA ALA A 1 21.99 3.45 8.39
C ALA A 1 20.89 2.90 9.28
N ALA A 2 20.24 3.75 10.08
CA ALA A 2 19.12 3.33 10.88
C ALA A 2 17.98 2.91 9.91
N GLY A 3 17.60 1.64 9.94
CA GLY A 3 16.48 1.15 9.17
C GLY A 3 15.24 1.88 9.64
N ILE A 4 14.61 2.60 8.76
CA ILE A 4 13.33 3.24 9.06
C ILE A 4 12.28 2.15 8.90
N ASN A 5 11.72 1.69 10.01
CA ASN A 5 10.55 0.83 10.00
C ASN A 5 9.33 1.67 9.59
N SER A 6 9.19 1.89 8.31
CA SER A 6 8.01 2.55 7.76
C SER A 6 7.27 1.59 6.85
N ARG A 7 5.97 1.49 7.05
CA ARG A 7 5.12 0.80 6.09
C ARG A 7 5.22 1.46 4.72
N PRO A 8 5.09 0.72 3.62
CA PRO A 8 4.94 1.34 2.32
C PRO A 8 3.69 2.22 2.34
N SER A 9 3.77 3.37 1.72
CA SER A 9 2.62 4.27 1.60
C SER A 9 2.58 4.87 0.21
N PHE A 10 1.38 5.07 -0.28
CA PHE A 10 1.20 5.80 -1.51
C PHE A 10 1.41 7.30 -1.29
N PRO A 11 1.87 8.05 -2.31
CA PRO A 11 2.10 9.49 -2.22
C PRO A 11 0.83 10.28 -1.93
N PHE A 12 -0.33 9.69 -2.18
CA PHE A 12 -1.64 10.26 -1.86
C PHE A 12 -2.15 9.88 -0.44
N GLY A 13 -1.28 9.26 0.37
CA GLY A 13 -1.61 8.91 1.75
C GLY A 13 -2.57 7.73 1.89
N GLY A 14 -3.11 7.58 3.10
CA GLY A 14 -4.13 6.59 3.38
C GLY A 14 -3.62 5.23 3.85
N ILE A 15 -4.57 4.36 4.13
CA ILE A 15 -4.35 2.98 4.57
C ILE A 15 -4.83 2.06 3.44
N TRP A 16 -3.98 1.14 3.02
CA TRP A 16 -4.19 0.26 1.88
C TRP A 16 -3.81 -1.16 2.26
N PRO A 17 -4.35 -2.19 1.58
CA PRO A 17 -3.96 -3.57 1.82
C PRO A 17 -2.46 -3.77 1.65
N ILE A 18 -1.83 -4.49 2.59
CA ILE A 18 -0.39 -4.75 2.60
C ILE A 18 -0.13 -6.25 2.59
N PHE A 19 0.66 -6.69 1.60
CA PHE A 19 1.02 -8.08 1.35
C PHE A 19 2.46 -8.36 1.80
N GLY A 20 2.66 -9.50 2.45
CA GLY A 20 3.94 -9.93 3.02
C GLY A 20 4.81 -10.76 2.09
N ASN A 21 5.81 -11.44 2.65
CA ASN A 21 6.76 -12.28 1.90
C ASN A 21 6.11 -13.44 1.14
N ASP A 22 5.03 -13.99 1.68
CA ASP A 22 4.26 -15.10 1.10
C ASP A 22 3.13 -14.63 0.17
N GLY A 23 3.08 -13.32 -0.11
CA GLY A 23 2.04 -12.71 -0.91
C GLY A 23 0.70 -12.51 -0.18
N LYS A 24 0.61 -12.81 1.11
CA LYS A 24 -0.63 -12.68 1.88
C LYS A 24 -0.63 -11.47 2.79
N ARG A 25 -1.81 -10.97 3.10
CA ARG A 25 -2.00 -10.02 4.21
C ARG A 25 -1.66 -10.73 5.52
N PHE A 26 -1.15 -10.00 6.49
CA PHE A 26 -0.63 -10.59 7.73
C PHE A 26 -0.98 -9.79 8.98
N PHE A 27 -1.80 -8.76 8.86
CA PHE A 27 -2.26 -7.94 9.98
C PHE A 27 -3.43 -7.03 9.57
N ASN A 28 -4.04 -6.39 10.56
CA ASN A 28 -5.01 -5.32 10.35
C ASN A 28 -4.29 -4.01 10.09
N GLU A 29 -4.34 -3.51 8.87
CA GLU A 29 -3.66 -2.28 8.47
C GLU A 29 -4.19 -1.04 9.18
N THR A 30 -5.43 -1.06 9.66
CA THR A 30 -6.03 0.06 10.38
C THR A 30 -5.48 0.24 11.79
N ILE A 31 -4.86 -0.77 12.37
CA ILE A 31 -4.17 -0.67 13.67
C ILE A 31 -3.00 0.31 13.60
N THR A 32 -2.35 0.45 12.44
CA THR A 32 -1.23 1.38 12.26
C THR A 32 -1.61 2.85 12.42
N ARG A 33 -2.91 3.15 12.45
CA ARG A 33 -3.51 4.45 12.63
C ARG A 33 -3.18 5.10 13.99
N HIS A 34 -3.07 4.31 15.03
CA HIS A 34 -2.92 4.79 16.41
C HIS A 34 -1.48 4.81 16.94
N GLY A 35 -0.50 5.00 16.05
CA GLY A 35 0.88 5.15 16.45
C GLY A 35 1.61 3.84 16.73
N SER A 36 1.13 2.75 16.16
CA SER A 36 1.73 1.43 16.28
C SER A 36 2.97 1.25 15.40
N VAL A 37 3.87 2.23 15.39
CA VAL A 37 5.25 2.01 14.98
C VAL A 37 5.79 0.78 15.71
N GLY A 38 5.40 0.57 16.97
CA GLY A 38 5.75 -0.61 17.73
C GLY A 38 5.29 -1.94 17.15
N TYR A 39 4.21 -1.99 16.36
CA TYR A 39 3.82 -3.23 15.69
C TYR A 39 4.78 -3.59 14.54
N LEU A 40 5.21 -2.60 13.77
CA LEU A 40 6.22 -2.81 12.72
C LEU A 40 7.59 -3.16 13.32
N ASP A 41 7.89 -2.66 14.52
CA ASP A 41 9.12 -3.00 15.24
C ASP A 41 9.15 -4.46 15.71
N MET A 42 8.00 -5.11 15.82
CA MET A 42 7.88 -6.54 16.15
C MET A 42 8.01 -7.47 14.93
N MET A 43 8.03 -6.89 13.72
CA MET A 43 8.16 -7.68 12.50
C MET A 43 9.59 -8.21 12.35
N PRO A 44 9.75 -9.42 11.80
CA PRO A 44 11.07 -9.93 11.45
C PRO A 44 11.82 -8.98 10.52
N GLU A 45 13.13 -8.89 10.68
CA GLU A 45 13.98 -8.19 9.72
C GLU A 45 13.83 -8.81 8.33
N GLY A 46 13.72 -7.96 7.31
CA GLY A 46 13.56 -8.42 5.93
C GLY A 46 12.12 -8.80 5.56
N GLN A 47 11.13 -8.54 6.44
CA GLN A 47 9.74 -8.71 6.06
C GLN A 47 9.39 -7.74 4.92
N LYS A 48 9.05 -8.28 3.77
CA LYS A 48 8.53 -7.51 2.64
C LYS A 48 7.15 -6.97 3.00
N MET A 49 6.89 -5.75 2.60
CA MET A 49 5.58 -5.12 2.68
C MET A 49 5.29 -4.49 1.32
N VAL A 50 4.25 -4.94 0.67
CA VAL A 50 3.80 -4.41 -0.62
C VAL A 50 2.39 -3.88 -0.47
N CYS A 51 2.24 -2.58 -0.60
CA CYS A 51 0.96 -1.90 -0.61
C CYS A 51 0.43 -1.84 -2.04
N VAL A 52 -0.81 -2.22 -2.28
CA VAL A 52 -1.38 -2.34 -3.63
C VAL A 52 -2.69 -1.58 -3.74
N THR A 53 -2.89 -0.97 -4.90
CA THR A 53 -4.15 -0.36 -5.33
C THR A 53 -4.35 -0.53 -6.83
N ASP A 54 -5.49 -0.10 -7.33
CA ASP A 54 -5.83 -0.13 -8.76
C ASP A 54 -6.08 1.27 -9.34
N SER A 55 -6.63 1.33 -10.54
CA SER A 55 -6.93 2.60 -11.23
C SER A 55 -7.93 3.49 -10.50
N ASN A 56 -8.71 2.93 -9.58
CA ASN A 56 -9.74 3.65 -8.81
C ASN A 56 -9.19 4.34 -7.55
N TRP A 57 -7.88 4.36 -7.34
CA TRP A 57 -7.22 4.89 -6.15
C TRP A 57 -7.74 6.28 -5.70
N ASP A 58 -8.01 7.17 -6.65
CA ASP A 58 -8.47 8.54 -6.35
C ASP A 58 -9.88 8.55 -5.76
N ALA A 59 -10.77 7.72 -6.31
CA ALA A 59 -12.12 7.53 -5.77
C ALA A 59 -12.08 6.87 -4.38
N TYR A 60 -11.20 5.89 -4.17
CA TYR A 60 -11.06 5.22 -2.88
C TYR A 60 -10.60 6.16 -1.76
N CYS A 61 -9.80 7.19 -2.09
CA CYS A 61 -9.40 8.20 -1.12
C CYS A 61 -10.57 8.95 -0.47
N GLU A 62 -11.76 8.95 -1.07
CA GLU A 62 -12.96 9.57 -0.51
C GLU A 62 -13.51 8.82 0.70
N TYR A 63 -13.27 7.51 0.77
CA TYR A 63 -13.73 6.67 1.87
C TYR A 63 -12.77 6.65 3.07
N GLN A 64 -11.59 7.22 2.91
CA GLN A 64 -10.62 7.24 3.99
C GLN A 64 -10.99 8.31 5.03
N ALA A 65 -11.05 7.90 6.29
CA ALA A 65 -11.27 8.84 7.37
C ALA A 65 -10.09 9.83 7.48
N TYR A 66 -10.40 11.05 7.84
CA TYR A 66 -9.43 12.17 7.90
C TYR A 66 -8.22 11.89 8.80
N ASP A 67 -8.43 11.09 9.83
CA ASP A 67 -7.39 10.68 10.79
C ASP A 67 -6.49 9.55 10.29
N HIS A 68 -6.79 8.95 9.12
CA HIS A 68 -6.01 7.88 8.48
C HIS A 68 -4.85 8.40 7.62
N GLN A 69 -4.41 9.63 7.82
CA GLN A 69 -3.41 10.26 6.96
C GLN A 69 -3.87 10.35 5.49
N ALA A 70 -5.18 10.46 5.29
CA ALA A 70 -5.73 10.76 3.99
C ALA A 70 -5.08 12.04 3.44
N MET A 71 -4.95 12.09 2.12
CA MET A 71 -4.46 13.29 1.45
C MET A 71 -5.34 14.48 1.84
N ASP A 72 -4.72 15.60 2.20
CA ASP A 72 -5.44 16.85 2.38
C ASP A 72 -5.98 17.32 1.01
N ARG A 73 -7.21 16.94 0.73
CA ARG A 73 -7.90 17.27 -0.51
C ARG A 73 -8.21 18.77 -0.64
N SER A 74 -7.99 19.55 0.42
CA SER A 74 -8.09 21.02 0.34
C SER A 74 -6.92 21.66 -0.42
N ASN A 75 -5.85 20.88 -0.71
CA ASN A 75 -4.72 21.34 -1.50
C ASN A 75 -4.84 20.87 -2.95
N ASP A 76 -5.69 21.54 -3.72
CA ASP A 76 -5.96 21.21 -5.12
C ASP A 76 -4.70 21.13 -5.97
N TYR A 77 -3.72 21.99 -5.73
CA TYR A 77 -2.47 22.01 -6.50
C TYR A 77 -1.68 20.70 -6.36
N MET A 78 -1.58 20.17 -5.14
CA MET A 78 -0.85 18.93 -4.89
C MET A 78 -1.62 17.72 -5.43
N LEU A 79 -2.94 17.73 -5.26
CA LEU A 79 -3.81 16.68 -5.78
C LEU A 79 -3.72 16.59 -7.32
N GLU A 80 -3.79 17.71 -8.01
CA GLU A 80 -3.63 17.77 -9.46
C GLU A 80 -2.26 17.28 -9.92
N LYS A 81 -1.20 17.58 -9.17
CA LYS A 81 0.13 17.09 -9.48
C LYS A 81 0.22 15.57 -9.33
N VAL A 82 -0.29 15.02 -8.24
CA VAL A 82 -0.34 13.57 -8.03
C VAL A 82 -1.14 12.89 -9.14
N ARG A 83 -2.33 13.41 -9.46
CA ARG A 83 -3.17 12.89 -10.56
C ARG A 83 -2.44 12.88 -11.90
N LYS A 84 -1.71 13.96 -12.19
CA LYS A 84 -0.91 14.06 -13.41
C LYS A 84 0.23 13.04 -13.45
N ASP A 85 0.95 12.88 -12.33
CA ASP A 85 2.04 11.92 -12.25
C ASP A 85 1.51 10.48 -12.37
N MET A 86 0.39 10.18 -11.70
CA MET A 86 -0.29 8.87 -11.79
C MET A 86 -0.81 8.59 -13.20
N ALA A 87 -1.35 9.59 -13.91
CA ALA A 87 -1.81 9.43 -15.28
C ALA A 87 -0.66 9.20 -16.29
N ASN A 88 0.57 9.58 -15.93
CA ASN A 88 1.77 9.36 -16.73
C ASN A 88 2.60 8.14 -16.24
N TYR A 89 1.95 7.18 -15.60
CA TYR A 89 2.59 5.95 -15.11
C TYR A 89 3.33 5.22 -16.23
N LYS A 90 4.29 4.41 -15.81
CA LYS A 90 4.98 3.48 -16.70
C LYS A 90 4.93 2.10 -16.07
N THR A 91 4.60 1.11 -16.88
CA THR A 91 4.67 -0.29 -16.45
C THR A 91 6.13 -0.77 -16.45
N GLY A 92 6.43 -1.72 -15.57
CA GLY A 92 7.72 -2.39 -15.52
C GLY A 92 8.51 -2.18 -14.23
N PRO A 93 9.68 -2.86 -14.13
CA PRO A 93 10.45 -2.97 -12.90
C PRO A 93 11.17 -1.69 -12.47
N ASP A 94 11.36 -0.73 -13.38
CA ASP A 94 12.04 0.54 -13.05
C ASP A 94 11.16 1.48 -12.23
N GLY A 95 9.84 1.26 -12.25
CA GLY A 95 8.89 2.12 -11.59
C GLY A 95 8.77 3.51 -12.22
N PHE A 96 8.00 4.36 -11.60
CA PHE A 96 7.83 5.76 -11.99
C PHE A 96 7.75 6.66 -10.75
N SER A 97 8.09 7.93 -10.94
CA SER A 97 8.16 8.91 -9.86
C SER A 97 6.85 9.63 -9.71
N VAL A 98 6.32 9.67 -8.49
CA VAL A 98 5.13 10.43 -8.12
C VAL A 98 5.48 11.42 -7.02
N GLN A 99 5.08 12.67 -7.16
CA GLN A 99 5.32 13.68 -6.13
C GLN A 99 4.64 13.28 -4.83
N ALA A 100 5.43 13.12 -3.77
CA ALA A 100 4.90 12.87 -2.45
C ALA A 100 4.14 14.08 -1.90
N PHE A 101 3.07 13.82 -1.17
CA PHE A 101 2.35 14.84 -0.44
C PHE A 101 3.20 15.28 0.77
N ALA A 102 3.48 16.56 0.86
CA ALA A 102 4.59 17.15 1.62
C ALA A 102 4.51 17.08 3.16
N ARG A 103 3.80 16.12 3.75
CA ARG A 103 3.78 16.02 5.23
C ARG A 103 5.11 15.51 5.81
N TYR A 104 5.92 14.79 5.00
CA TYR A 104 7.15 14.14 5.46
C TYR A 104 8.38 14.40 4.57
N GLY A 105 8.30 15.34 3.66
CA GLY A 105 9.37 15.69 2.74
C GLY A 105 8.84 15.97 1.34
N ASN A 106 9.63 16.68 0.56
CA ASN A 106 9.26 17.02 -0.82
C ASN A 106 9.80 16.02 -1.85
N ASP A 107 10.39 14.93 -1.39
CA ASP A 107 11.00 13.94 -2.29
C ASP A 107 9.91 13.11 -2.96
N PRO A 108 10.02 12.89 -4.27
CA PRO A 108 9.09 12.01 -4.97
C PRO A 108 9.21 10.57 -4.48
N THR A 109 8.10 9.86 -4.49
CA THR A 109 8.03 8.42 -4.18
C THR A 109 8.08 7.62 -5.48
N THR A 110 8.80 6.52 -5.49
CA THR A 110 8.75 5.56 -6.59
C THR A 110 7.58 4.61 -6.40
N LEU A 111 6.73 4.53 -7.42
CA LEU A 111 5.69 3.51 -7.53
C LEU A 111 6.00 2.57 -8.68
N TYR A 112 5.40 1.40 -8.63
CA TYR A 112 5.45 0.41 -9.68
C TYR A 112 4.06 0.23 -10.26
N ALA A 113 3.97 -0.04 -11.56
CA ALA A 113 2.71 -0.26 -12.24
C ALA A 113 2.78 -1.46 -13.19
N ALA A 114 1.66 -2.14 -13.33
CA ALA A 114 1.47 -3.21 -14.30
C ALA A 114 0.03 -3.25 -14.80
N ASP A 115 -0.17 -3.82 -15.98
CA ASP A 115 -1.50 -3.99 -16.57
C ASP A 115 -2.19 -5.28 -16.09
N THR A 116 -1.42 -6.18 -15.46
CA THR A 116 -1.95 -7.40 -14.84
C THR A 116 -1.39 -7.59 -13.42
N LEU A 117 -2.13 -8.33 -12.59
CA LEU A 117 -1.66 -8.67 -11.23
C LEU A 117 -0.46 -9.62 -11.27
N GLU A 118 -0.40 -10.50 -12.27
CA GLU A 118 0.72 -11.42 -12.49
C GLU A 118 2.02 -10.67 -12.78
N GLU A 119 1.96 -9.64 -13.63
CA GLU A 119 3.10 -8.77 -13.92
C GLU A 119 3.49 -7.94 -12.70
N LEU A 120 2.51 -7.41 -11.95
CA LEU A 120 2.79 -6.68 -10.73
C LEU A 120 3.49 -7.58 -9.69
N ALA A 121 3.02 -8.82 -9.55
CA ALA A 121 3.65 -9.81 -8.66
C ALA A 121 5.11 -10.07 -9.05
N ASP A 122 5.40 -10.22 -10.34
CA ASP A 122 6.77 -10.40 -10.85
C ASP A 122 7.65 -9.18 -10.54
N ILE A 123 7.13 -7.97 -10.79
CA ILE A 123 7.82 -6.71 -10.49
C ILE A 123 8.12 -6.60 -8.99
N MET A 124 7.19 -7.02 -8.14
CA MET A 124 7.36 -7.03 -6.68
C MET A 124 8.24 -8.18 -6.19
N GLY A 125 8.74 -9.04 -7.07
CA GLY A 125 9.63 -10.15 -6.76
C GLY A 125 8.93 -11.27 -6.00
N TYR A 126 7.65 -11.52 -6.29
CA TYR A 126 6.96 -12.72 -5.87
C TYR A 126 7.20 -13.85 -6.88
N GLU A 127 7.58 -15.02 -6.39
CA GLU A 127 7.87 -16.21 -7.18
C GLU A 127 7.16 -17.44 -6.60
N GLY A 128 6.89 -18.44 -7.43
CA GLY A 128 6.33 -19.72 -7.00
C GLY A 128 5.07 -19.57 -6.15
N ASP A 129 5.09 -20.18 -4.95
CA ASP A 129 3.94 -20.18 -4.03
C ASP A 129 3.59 -18.79 -3.52
N ALA A 130 4.57 -17.91 -3.39
CA ALA A 130 4.32 -16.53 -2.95
C ALA A 130 3.59 -15.71 -4.02
N LYS A 131 3.88 -15.93 -5.30
CA LYS A 131 3.14 -15.32 -6.40
C LYS A 131 1.70 -15.81 -6.43
N GLN A 132 1.50 -17.12 -6.31
CA GLN A 132 0.15 -17.67 -6.23
C GLN A 132 -0.59 -17.16 -4.99
N GLY A 133 0.11 -17.09 -3.84
CA GLY A 133 -0.42 -16.53 -2.60
C GLY A 133 -0.92 -15.09 -2.77
N PHE A 134 -0.16 -14.26 -3.50
CA PHE A 134 -0.55 -12.88 -3.79
C PHE A 134 -1.83 -12.80 -4.65
N LEU A 135 -1.90 -13.58 -5.72
CA LEU A 135 -3.06 -13.59 -6.61
C LEU A 135 -4.32 -14.08 -5.90
N ASP A 136 -4.20 -15.15 -5.11
CA ASP A 136 -5.30 -15.70 -4.33
C ASP A 136 -5.76 -14.72 -3.23
N GLU A 137 -4.81 -14.06 -2.58
CA GLU A 137 -5.11 -13.07 -1.52
C GLU A 137 -5.80 -11.82 -2.07
N VAL A 138 -5.38 -11.32 -3.25
CA VAL A 138 -6.09 -10.20 -3.92
C VAL A 138 -7.52 -10.59 -4.25
N LYS A 139 -7.74 -11.81 -4.75
CA LYS A 139 -9.09 -12.31 -5.01
C LYS A 139 -9.90 -12.39 -3.71
N HIS A 140 -9.35 -12.95 -2.66
CA HIS A 140 -9.98 -13.07 -1.35
C HIS A 140 -10.30 -11.68 -0.74
N TRP A 141 -9.36 -10.73 -0.86
CA TRP A 141 -9.59 -9.34 -0.48
C TRP A 141 -10.80 -8.72 -1.19
N ASN A 142 -10.92 -8.92 -2.50
CA ASN A 142 -12.06 -8.42 -3.27
C ASN A 142 -13.38 -9.06 -2.85
N GLU A 143 -13.39 -10.35 -2.48
CA GLU A 143 -14.56 -11.05 -1.94
C GLU A 143 -14.97 -10.47 -0.59
N MET A 144 -14.02 -10.12 0.30
CA MET A 144 -14.30 -9.44 1.56
C MET A 144 -14.83 -8.02 1.34
N CYS A 145 -14.31 -7.29 0.36
CA CYS A 145 -14.86 -5.99 -0.04
C CYS A 145 -16.31 -6.10 -0.49
N ASP A 146 -16.66 -7.12 -1.28
CA ASP A 146 -18.05 -7.38 -1.69
C ASP A 146 -18.97 -7.74 -0.52
N ALA A 147 -18.43 -8.42 0.47
CA ALA A 147 -19.13 -8.74 1.72
C ALA A 147 -19.24 -7.53 2.68
N GLY A 148 -18.44 -6.48 2.46
CA GLY A 148 -18.38 -5.30 3.33
C GLY A 148 -17.72 -5.54 4.69
N TYR A 149 -16.95 -6.62 4.83
CA TYR A 149 -16.36 -7.04 6.09
C TYR A 149 -15.04 -7.81 5.88
N ASP A 150 -14.00 -7.43 6.60
CA ASP A 150 -12.73 -8.16 6.67
C ASP A 150 -12.82 -9.27 7.71
N SER A 151 -13.00 -10.51 7.25
CA SER A 151 -13.12 -11.70 8.11
C SER A 151 -11.80 -12.17 8.70
N ASP A 152 -10.67 -11.75 8.12
CA ASP A 152 -9.36 -12.28 8.48
C ASP A 152 -8.71 -11.47 9.62
N TRP A 153 -8.70 -10.15 9.49
CA TRP A 153 -7.99 -9.26 10.39
C TRP A 153 -8.87 -8.19 11.03
N GLY A 154 -10.12 -8.04 10.55
CA GLY A 154 -11.07 -7.05 11.10
C GLY A 154 -10.65 -5.62 10.80
N ALA A 155 -10.13 -5.34 9.60
CA ALA A 155 -9.84 -3.99 9.16
C ALA A 155 -11.10 -3.12 9.15
N ASP A 156 -10.92 -1.80 9.27
CA ASP A 156 -12.00 -0.83 9.31
C ASP A 156 -12.88 -0.93 8.04
N ALA A 157 -14.20 -0.81 8.22
CA ALA A 157 -15.16 -0.92 7.13
C ALA A 157 -14.90 0.10 5.99
N SER A 158 -14.22 1.21 6.26
CA SER A 158 -13.81 2.17 5.22
C SER A 158 -12.85 1.55 4.19
N MET A 159 -12.08 0.52 4.56
CA MET A 159 -11.20 -0.19 3.62
C MET A 159 -11.96 -1.13 2.68
N MET A 160 -13.18 -1.52 3.01
CA MET A 160 -13.97 -2.46 2.20
C MET A 160 -14.45 -1.85 0.87
N HIS A 161 -14.03 -0.65 0.56
CA HIS A 161 -14.20 0.00 -0.74
C HIS A 161 -12.99 -0.13 -1.67
N PHE A 162 -11.85 -0.63 -1.17
CA PHE A 162 -10.56 -0.59 -1.86
C PHE A 162 -10.27 -1.90 -2.60
N LYS A 163 -11.15 -2.25 -3.55
CA LYS A 163 -10.93 -3.40 -4.41
C LYS A 163 -9.66 -3.23 -5.26
N ILE A 164 -9.10 -4.35 -5.67
CA ILE A 164 -7.94 -4.42 -6.56
C ILE A 164 -8.38 -5.24 -7.78
N GLN A 165 -9.04 -4.59 -8.75
CA GLN A 165 -9.68 -5.30 -9.88
C GLN A 165 -9.54 -4.60 -11.23
N ASP A 166 -9.31 -3.28 -11.26
CA ASP A 166 -9.34 -2.49 -12.49
C ASP A 166 -7.92 -1.97 -12.83
N PRO A 167 -7.30 -2.48 -13.94
CA PRO A 167 -5.97 -2.02 -14.32
C PRO A 167 -5.94 -0.55 -14.74
N PRO A 168 -4.80 0.14 -14.67
CA PRO A 168 -3.52 -0.40 -14.18
C PRO A 168 -3.51 -0.60 -12.66
N PHE A 169 -2.70 -1.59 -12.24
CA PHE A 169 -2.43 -1.86 -10.83
C PHE A 169 -1.17 -1.14 -10.39
N PHE A 170 -1.17 -0.60 -9.17
CA PHE A 170 -0.06 0.15 -8.61
C PHE A 170 0.42 -0.46 -7.31
N ALA A 171 1.74 -0.44 -7.11
CA ALA A 171 2.35 -0.90 -5.87
C ALA A 171 3.38 0.09 -5.33
N ALA A 172 3.44 0.18 -4.00
CA ALA A 172 4.56 0.72 -3.26
C ALA A 172 5.14 -0.38 -2.37
N SER A 173 6.45 -0.44 -2.22
CA SER A 173 7.08 -1.49 -1.42
C SER A 173 8.10 -0.93 -0.43
N SER A 174 8.24 -1.62 0.69
CA SER A 174 9.34 -1.44 1.64
C SER A 174 9.73 -2.80 2.23
N VAL A 175 10.87 -2.82 2.88
CA VAL A 175 11.34 -3.98 3.65
C VAL A 175 11.57 -3.51 5.07
N THR A 176 11.13 -4.29 6.06
CA THR A 176 11.41 -3.98 7.45
C THR A 176 12.90 -4.03 7.70
N GLY A 177 13.47 -2.92 8.17
CA GLY A 177 14.81 -2.92 8.74
C GLY A 177 14.77 -3.52 10.13
N GLY A 178 15.76 -4.32 10.49
CA GLY A 178 15.93 -4.74 11.87
C GLY A 178 16.12 -3.51 12.76
N ASN A 179 15.13 -3.22 13.59
CA ASN A 179 15.27 -2.17 14.57
C ASN A 179 15.24 -2.79 15.96
N PRO A 180 16.36 -2.78 16.69
CA PRO A 180 16.43 -3.25 18.06
C PRO A 180 15.87 -2.24 19.06
N SER A 181 15.26 -1.17 18.63
CA SER A 181 14.66 -0.20 19.54
C SER A 181 13.34 -0.67 20.14
N GLY A 182 13.31 -1.86 20.68
CA GLY A 182 12.44 -2.16 21.78
C GLY A 182 12.84 -1.23 22.92
N GLY A 183 12.37 0.00 22.86
CA GLY A 183 12.61 0.97 23.91
C GLY A 183 12.03 0.46 25.22
N LEU A 184 12.74 0.68 26.29
CA LEU A 184 12.24 0.61 27.64
C LEU A 184 11.05 1.55 27.84
#